data_1c2f45ca591b719331e9a0af9acfe011
#
_entry.id   1c2f45ca591b719331e9a0af9acfe011
#
_cell.length_a   1.000
_cell.length_b   1.000
_cell.length_c   1.000
_cell.angle_alpha   90.00
_cell.angle_beta   90.00
_cell.angle_gamma   90.00
#
_symmetry.space_group_name_H-M   'P 1'
#
loop_
_entity.id
_entity.type
_entity.pdbx_description
1 polymer ?
#
loop_
_entity_poly.entity_id
_entity_poly.type
_entity_poly.pdbx_seq_one_letter_code
_entity_poly.pdbx_strand_id
1 'polypeptide(L)'
;MYFTMSCPDCDKSLKVRDELIGKTARCPHCRSSITVKAPEKTAAGTKAGQSPKDGGAERSAESVARASVLSVTANTNVNVALYALFGLVATVVFYLVLLPFAGPKDDRSYLGRLFMGGEGSTMATGQWVPYTEVFLFFWAATMLVGKLRKIRRQQRALLFDVLPSDIGEKITEKNLDKFLEYISELPKNAVGSFLVTRCVRGLEHFRVRKSAADTATMLSSQSDLDAGSVDSSYTMFHVFIWAIPILGFLGTVIGVSSAVGGFTDTLSSSSDMESLKVGLKSITGGLGTSFDTTLVALAMAMILTFPVSALQKLEGDVIGDVDEYTNEYLLRRLEDGRNTEEHRM
;
A
#
# COMPACT_ATOMS: atom_id res chain seq x y z
N MET A 1 -5.62 -2.93 -22.82
CA MET A 1 -4.50 -2.69 -23.76
C MET A 1 -3.79 -1.40 -23.39
N TYR A 2 -2.49 -1.30 -23.71
CA TYR A 2 -1.72 -0.07 -23.52
C TYR A 2 -1.40 0.56 -24.88
N PHE A 3 -1.39 1.89 -24.94
CA PHE A 3 -0.90 2.63 -26.10
C PHE A 3 0.09 3.71 -25.68
N THR A 4 0.94 4.11 -26.62
CA THR A 4 1.98 5.12 -26.36
C THR A 4 1.51 6.48 -26.87
N MET A 5 1.66 7.52 -26.04
CA MET A 5 1.44 8.91 -26.41
C MET A 5 2.60 9.79 -25.93
N SER A 6 2.91 10.85 -26.64
CA SER A 6 3.87 11.86 -26.16
C SER A 6 3.17 12.90 -25.28
N CYS A 7 3.88 13.36 -24.26
CA CYS A 7 3.40 14.48 -23.44
C CYS A 7 3.52 15.78 -24.24
N PRO A 8 2.45 16.61 -24.36
CA PRO A 8 2.51 17.85 -25.11
C PRO A 8 3.45 18.92 -24.52
N ASP A 9 3.79 18.80 -23.22
CA ASP A 9 4.60 19.82 -22.53
C ASP A 9 6.09 19.44 -22.40
N CYS A 10 6.45 18.15 -22.50
CA CYS A 10 7.84 17.72 -22.36
C CYS A 10 8.30 16.69 -23.41
N ASP A 11 7.47 16.37 -24.41
CA ASP A 11 7.69 15.46 -25.54
C ASP A 11 8.14 14.03 -25.16
N LYS A 12 8.11 13.67 -23.88
CA LYS A 12 8.46 12.33 -23.44
C LYS A 12 7.32 11.34 -23.67
N SER A 13 7.67 10.12 -24.10
CA SER A 13 6.70 9.07 -24.35
C SER A 13 6.10 8.50 -23.05
N LEU A 14 4.79 8.32 -23.04
CA LEU A 14 4.01 7.79 -21.94
C LEU A 14 3.22 6.59 -22.43
N LYS A 15 3.24 5.48 -21.71
CA LYS A 15 2.34 4.34 -21.94
C LYS A 15 1.09 4.50 -21.09
N VAL A 16 -0.06 4.52 -21.74
CA VAL A 16 -1.35 4.79 -21.09
C VAL A 16 -2.32 3.66 -21.42
N ARG A 17 -3.13 3.26 -20.43
CA ARG A 17 -4.21 2.27 -20.62
C ARG A 17 -5.37 2.88 -21.40
N ASP A 18 -6.00 2.05 -22.24
CA ASP A 18 -7.20 2.45 -23.01
C ASP A 18 -8.32 2.99 -22.12
N GLU A 19 -8.44 2.51 -20.88
CA GLU A 19 -9.44 2.96 -19.89
C GLU A 19 -9.28 4.42 -19.45
N LEU A 20 -8.13 5.03 -19.74
CA LEU A 20 -7.82 6.42 -19.40
C LEU A 20 -8.07 7.38 -20.56
N ILE A 21 -8.50 6.90 -21.73
CA ILE A 21 -8.85 7.76 -22.86
C ILE A 21 -9.97 8.72 -22.46
N GLY A 22 -9.78 10.00 -22.73
CA GLY A 22 -10.69 11.09 -22.35
C GLY A 22 -10.57 11.58 -20.90
N LYS A 23 -9.77 10.93 -20.06
CA LYS A 23 -9.52 11.35 -18.66
C LYS A 23 -8.27 12.22 -18.58
N THR A 24 -8.23 13.08 -17.54
CA THR A 24 -7.04 13.87 -17.23
C THR A 24 -6.07 13.07 -16.36
N ALA A 25 -4.81 12.95 -16.80
CA ALA A 25 -3.71 12.34 -16.05
C ALA A 25 -2.59 13.37 -15.86
N ARG A 26 -1.78 13.20 -14.83
CA ARG A 26 -0.59 14.04 -14.62
C ARG A 26 0.64 13.38 -15.22
N CYS A 27 1.35 14.10 -16.08
CA CYS A 27 2.61 13.63 -16.64
C CYS A 27 3.61 13.28 -15.51
N PRO A 28 4.19 12.07 -15.49
CA PRO A 28 5.15 11.69 -14.46
C PRO A 28 6.50 12.40 -14.60
N HIS A 29 6.83 12.94 -15.81
CA HIS A 29 8.08 13.65 -16.07
C HIS A 29 8.01 15.13 -15.69
N CYS A 30 7.02 15.88 -16.23
CA CYS A 30 6.91 17.33 -16.00
C CYS A 30 5.80 17.73 -15.02
N ARG A 31 4.98 16.77 -14.54
CA ARG A 31 3.84 16.96 -13.62
C ARG A 31 2.68 17.79 -14.16
N SER A 32 2.71 18.19 -15.43
CA SER A 32 1.59 18.89 -16.07
C SER A 32 0.37 17.97 -16.21
N SER A 33 -0.81 18.57 -16.22
CA SER A 33 -2.07 17.85 -16.40
C SER A 33 -2.35 17.68 -17.88
N ILE A 34 -2.37 16.43 -18.36
CA ILE A 34 -2.59 16.08 -19.76
C ILE A 34 -3.90 15.33 -19.92
N THR A 35 -4.65 15.62 -20.97
CA THR A 35 -5.82 14.83 -21.37
C THR A 35 -5.38 13.71 -22.30
N VAL A 36 -5.67 12.48 -21.93
CA VAL A 36 -5.31 11.29 -22.72
C VAL A 36 -6.17 11.24 -23.99
N LYS A 37 -5.54 11.41 -25.16
CA LYS A 37 -6.20 11.31 -26.46
C LYS A 37 -5.99 9.92 -27.05
N ALA A 38 -6.98 9.42 -27.80
CA ALA A 38 -6.84 8.17 -28.54
C ALA A 38 -5.71 8.28 -29.59
N PRO A 39 -4.95 7.20 -29.87
CA PRO A 39 -3.88 7.22 -30.83
C PRO A 39 -4.41 7.49 -32.24
N GLU A 40 -3.97 8.58 -32.87
CA GLU A 40 -4.15 8.82 -34.29
C GLU A 40 -3.17 7.91 -35.07
N LYS A 41 -3.70 7.11 -35.98
CA LYS A 41 -2.89 6.27 -36.88
C LYS A 41 -2.10 7.18 -37.85
N THR A 42 -0.87 7.49 -37.51
CA THR A 42 0.03 8.21 -38.41
C THR A 42 1.13 7.28 -38.91
N ALA A 43 1.29 7.30 -40.23
CA ALA A 43 2.21 6.47 -40.98
C ALA A 43 3.68 6.83 -40.75
N ALA A 44 4.53 5.83 -40.95
CA ALA A 44 5.98 5.84 -40.84
C ALA A 44 6.66 7.02 -41.56
N GLY A 45 7.63 7.62 -40.86
CA GLY A 45 8.60 8.58 -41.41
C GLY A 45 10.00 8.29 -40.90
N THR A 46 10.79 7.64 -41.72
CA THR A 46 12.22 7.32 -41.56
C THR A 46 13.07 8.57 -41.40
N LYS A 47 13.95 8.64 -40.40
CA LYS A 47 15.21 9.39 -40.51
C LYS A 47 16.33 8.62 -39.82
N ALA A 48 17.29 8.24 -40.65
CA ALA A 48 18.56 7.61 -40.36
C ALA A 48 19.61 8.65 -39.88
N GLY A 49 20.54 8.20 -39.03
CA GLY A 49 21.91 8.67 -39.04
C GLY A 49 22.42 9.38 -37.83
N GLN A 50 23.16 8.69 -37.00
CA GLN A 50 24.59 8.96 -36.76
C GLN A 50 25.12 8.04 -35.62
N SER A 51 26.17 7.28 -35.98
CA SER A 51 26.95 6.41 -35.09
C SER A 51 27.98 7.24 -34.33
N PRO A 52 28.20 7.01 -33.07
CA PRO A 52 29.44 7.35 -32.37
C PRO A 52 30.24 6.10 -31.95
N LYS A 53 31.55 6.29 -32.00
CA LYS A 53 32.64 5.38 -31.87
C LYS A 53 32.83 4.76 -30.47
N ASP A 54 33.54 3.62 -30.48
CA ASP A 54 34.10 2.81 -29.42
C ASP A 54 34.51 3.52 -28.10
N GLY A 55 33.94 3.03 -27.03
CA GLY A 55 34.25 3.26 -25.61
C GLY A 55 33.59 2.17 -24.75
N GLY A 56 33.45 0.95 -25.32
CA GLY A 56 32.48 -0.03 -24.84
C GLY A 56 32.83 -0.81 -23.55
N ALA A 57 34.11 -0.96 -23.16
CA ALA A 57 34.46 -1.87 -22.06
C ALA A 57 34.39 -1.21 -20.65
N GLU A 58 34.77 0.04 -20.50
CA GLU A 58 34.68 0.75 -19.21
C GLU A 58 33.24 1.18 -18.86
N ARG A 59 32.45 1.58 -19.87
CA ARG A 59 31.03 1.89 -19.68
C ARG A 59 30.20 0.67 -19.29
N SER A 60 30.56 -0.51 -19.77
CA SER A 60 29.89 -1.78 -19.43
C SER A 60 30.07 -2.15 -17.95
N ALA A 61 31.24 -1.94 -17.36
CA ALA A 61 31.50 -2.20 -15.94
C ALA A 61 30.77 -1.20 -15.02
N GLU A 62 30.66 0.06 -15.44
CA GLU A 62 29.98 1.12 -14.70
C GLU A 62 28.44 0.99 -14.79
N SER A 63 27.91 0.53 -15.93
CA SER A 63 26.49 0.22 -16.10
C SER A 63 26.07 -1.01 -15.28
N VAL A 64 26.93 -2.03 -15.17
CA VAL A 64 26.71 -3.20 -14.30
C VAL A 64 26.74 -2.81 -12.81
N ALA A 65 27.66 -1.94 -12.42
CA ALA A 65 27.70 -1.41 -11.06
C ALA A 65 26.47 -0.53 -10.75
N ARG A 66 25.97 0.24 -11.72
CA ARG A 66 24.71 1.00 -11.60
C ARG A 66 23.46 0.11 -11.57
N ALA A 67 23.43 -0.96 -12.36
CA ALA A 67 22.34 -1.94 -12.34
C ALA A 67 22.26 -2.68 -11.02
N SER A 68 23.40 -3.00 -10.38
CA SER A 68 23.42 -3.59 -9.03
C SER A 68 22.90 -2.63 -7.93
N VAL A 69 23.01 -1.32 -8.14
CA VAL A 69 22.39 -0.30 -7.28
C VAL A 69 20.87 -0.19 -7.54
N LEU A 70 20.41 -0.57 -8.73
CA LEU A 70 18.98 -0.64 -9.09
C LEU A 70 18.26 -1.88 -8.52
N SER A 71 18.98 -2.83 -7.93
CA SER A 71 18.40 -3.98 -7.22
C SER A 71 17.75 -3.61 -5.86
N VAL A 72 17.25 -2.38 -5.75
CA VAL A 72 16.37 -1.98 -4.66
C VAL A 72 15.11 -2.83 -4.78
N THR A 73 14.94 -3.77 -3.87
CA THR A 73 13.74 -4.59 -3.80
C THR A 73 12.53 -3.67 -3.72
N ALA A 74 11.67 -3.75 -4.72
CA ALA A 74 10.42 -3.02 -4.71
C ALA A 74 9.64 -3.45 -3.46
N ASN A 75 9.40 -2.52 -2.55
CA ASN A 75 8.78 -2.83 -1.25
C ASN A 75 7.71 -1.80 -0.92
N THR A 76 6.48 -2.27 -0.80
CA THR A 76 5.35 -1.47 -0.32
C THR A 76 5.16 -1.56 1.19
N ASN A 77 6.02 -2.35 1.89
CA ASN A 77 5.92 -2.50 3.34
C ASN A 77 6.17 -1.16 4.06
N VAL A 78 5.36 -0.89 5.08
CA VAL A 78 5.44 0.33 5.90
C VAL A 78 6.17 0.05 7.19
N ASN A 79 6.94 1.03 7.67
CA ASN A 79 7.62 0.91 8.96
C ASN A 79 6.58 0.99 10.09
N VAL A 80 6.23 -0.17 10.65
CA VAL A 80 5.18 -0.34 11.67
C VAL A 80 5.41 0.58 12.87
N ALA A 81 6.66 0.67 13.37
CA ALA A 81 6.99 1.47 14.54
C ALA A 81 6.83 2.98 14.29
N LEU A 82 7.22 3.47 13.09
CA LEU A 82 7.05 4.88 12.74
C LEU A 82 5.56 5.26 12.69
N TYR A 83 4.73 4.40 12.09
CA TYR A 83 3.29 4.64 12.00
C TYR A 83 2.58 4.46 13.35
N ALA A 84 3.14 3.69 14.30
CA ALA A 84 2.66 3.66 15.68
C ALA A 84 2.76 5.04 16.34
N LEU A 85 3.89 5.75 16.13
CA LEU A 85 4.07 7.11 16.64
C LEU A 85 3.04 8.08 16.03
N PHE A 86 2.80 8.01 14.71
CA PHE A 86 1.75 8.81 14.08
C PHE A 86 0.37 8.45 14.58
N GLY A 87 0.09 7.17 14.81
CA GLY A 87 -1.16 6.68 15.41
C GLY A 87 -1.36 7.22 16.82
N LEU A 88 -0.29 7.24 17.65
CA LEU A 88 -0.33 7.82 18.98
C LEU A 88 -0.66 9.32 18.94
N VAL A 89 0.01 10.07 18.08
CA VAL A 89 -0.27 11.50 17.91
C VAL A 89 -1.73 11.72 17.47
N ALA A 90 -2.21 10.94 16.49
CA ALA A 90 -3.60 11.03 16.02
C ALA A 90 -4.60 10.71 17.15
N THR A 91 -4.30 9.73 17.99
CA THR A 91 -5.10 9.39 19.16
C THR A 91 -5.16 10.54 20.17
N VAL A 92 -4.01 11.15 20.49
CA VAL A 92 -3.96 12.32 21.39
C VAL A 92 -4.77 13.48 20.80
N VAL A 93 -4.61 13.77 19.52
CA VAL A 93 -5.39 14.82 18.85
C VAL A 93 -6.89 14.52 18.88
N PHE A 94 -7.29 13.27 18.64
CA PHE A 94 -8.68 12.85 18.73
C PHE A 94 -9.27 13.13 20.13
N TYR A 95 -8.58 12.73 21.18
CA TYR A 95 -9.05 12.98 22.56
C TYR A 95 -9.05 14.46 22.91
N LEU A 96 -8.06 15.25 22.45
CA LEU A 96 -8.06 16.70 22.65
C LEU A 96 -9.26 17.38 21.97
N VAL A 97 -9.63 16.94 20.77
CA VAL A 97 -10.80 17.43 20.05
C VAL A 97 -12.09 16.96 20.73
N LEU A 98 -12.11 15.77 21.34
CA LEU A 98 -13.27 15.22 22.01
C LEU A 98 -13.54 15.89 23.38
N LEU A 99 -12.51 16.37 24.09
CA LEU A 99 -12.64 16.95 25.43
C LEU A 99 -13.73 18.01 25.55
N PRO A 100 -13.85 19.04 24.67
CA PRO A 100 -14.89 20.06 24.79
C PRO A 100 -16.31 19.51 24.57
N PHE A 101 -16.43 18.38 23.86
CA PHE A 101 -17.73 17.74 23.56
C PHE A 101 -18.09 16.67 24.59
N ALA A 102 -17.14 16.23 25.42
CA ALA A 102 -17.35 15.15 26.39
C ALA A 102 -18.19 15.56 27.59
N GLY A 103 -18.20 16.85 27.95
CA GLY A 103 -18.85 17.36 29.15
C GLY A 103 -18.09 17.03 30.45
N PRO A 104 -18.55 17.50 31.62
CA PRO A 104 -17.97 17.18 32.92
C PRO A 104 -18.13 15.69 33.26
N LYS A 105 -17.30 15.19 34.18
CA LYS A 105 -17.29 13.75 34.51
C LYS A 105 -18.62 13.21 35.06
N ASP A 106 -19.39 14.05 35.71
CA ASP A 106 -20.66 13.68 36.34
C ASP A 106 -21.88 13.78 35.40
N ASP A 107 -21.71 14.46 34.23
CA ASP A 107 -22.75 14.60 33.22
C ASP A 107 -22.12 14.54 31.83
N ARG A 108 -21.55 13.38 31.50
CA ARG A 108 -20.90 13.16 30.20
C ARG A 108 -21.93 13.05 29.11
N SER A 109 -21.66 13.75 28.01
CA SER A 109 -22.42 13.57 26.76
C SER A 109 -22.29 12.10 26.30
N TYR A 110 -23.21 11.66 25.45
CA TYR A 110 -23.18 10.30 24.89
C TYR A 110 -21.83 9.95 24.26
N LEU A 111 -21.25 10.89 23.46
CA LEU A 111 -19.93 10.72 22.87
C LEU A 111 -18.82 10.64 23.91
N GLY A 112 -18.86 11.46 24.93
CA GLY A 112 -17.89 11.41 26.03
C GLY A 112 -17.93 10.08 26.76
N ARG A 113 -19.13 9.54 27.03
CA ARG A 113 -19.31 8.23 27.64
C ARG A 113 -18.79 7.10 26.76
N LEU A 114 -19.06 7.16 25.45
CA LEU A 114 -18.71 6.14 24.47
C LEU A 114 -17.18 5.94 24.37
N PHE A 115 -16.40 7.03 24.40
CA PHE A 115 -14.94 6.98 24.18
C PHE A 115 -14.09 7.16 25.44
N MET A 116 -14.63 7.73 26.50
CA MET A 116 -13.91 8.02 27.75
C MET A 116 -14.43 7.24 28.96
N GLY A 117 -15.50 6.44 28.75
CA GLY A 117 -16.20 5.71 29.81
C GLY A 117 -17.19 6.56 30.60
N GLY A 118 -18.19 5.92 31.21
CA GLY A 118 -19.26 6.55 32.01
C GLY A 118 -18.85 6.92 33.42
N GLU A 119 -19.85 7.38 34.21
CA GLU A 119 -19.73 7.65 35.63
C GLU A 119 -19.19 6.41 36.41
N GLY A 120 -18.22 6.61 37.27
CA GLY A 120 -17.63 5.53 38.06
C GLY A 120 -16.60 4.65 37.35
N SER A 121 -16.34 4.86 36.09
CA SER A 121 -15.27 4.16 35.36
C SER A 121 -13.91 4.54 35.90
N THR A 122 -13.11 3.53 36.27
CA THR A 122 -11.72 3.67 36.71
C THR A 122 -10.80 2.80 35.87
N MET A 123 -9.49 2.99 35.97
CA MET A 123 -8.53 2.12 35.25
C MET A 123 -8.71 0.64 35.63
N ALA A 124 -9.09 0.35 36.88
CA ALA A 124 -9.35 -1.02 37.35
C ALA A 124 -10.65 -1.61 36.75
N THR A 125 -11.63 -0.78 36.41
CA THR A 125 -12.93 -1.20 35.87
C THR A 125 -12.96 -1.23 34.32
N GLY A 126 -11.80 -1.19 33.64
CA GLY A 126 -11.69 -1.33 32.20
C GLY A 126 -11.72 -0.01 31.41
N GLN A 127 -11.60 1.16 32.06
CA GLN A 127 -11.54 2.46 31.39
C GLN A 127 -10.39 2.57 30.36
N TRP A 128 -9.34 1.77 30.48
CA TRP A 128 -8.21 1.74 29.53
C TRP A 128 -8.59 1.12 28.16
N VAL A 129 -9.65 0.31 28.09
CA VAL A 129 -10.05 -0.42 26.90
C VAL A 129 -10.39 0.53 25.74
N PRO A 130 -11.30 1.51 25.88
CA PRO A 130 -11.61 2.45 24.79
C PRO A 130 -10.37 3.22 24.31
N TYR A 131 -9.46 3.60 25.21
CA TYR A 131 -8.21 4.28 24.82
C TYR A 131 -7.32 3.41 23.95
N THR A 132 -7.22 2.13 24.29
CA THR A 132 -6.42 1.16 23.54
C THR A 132 -7.05 0.87 22.17
N GLU A 133 -8.38 0.72 22.10
CA GLU A 133 -9.12 0.53 20.84
C GLU A 133 -8.92 1.70 19.89
N VAL A 134 -9.09 2.93 20.36
CA VAL A 134 -8.89 4.15 19.58
C VAL A 134 -7.44 4.25 19.12
N PHE A 135 -6.48 3.90 19.96
CA PHE A 135 -5.06 3.89 19.59
C PHE A 135 -4.79 2.88 18.47
N LEU A 136 -5.26 1.65 18.58
CA LEU A 136 -5.08 0.61 17.55
C LEU A 136 -5.76 1.01 16.25
N PHE A 137 -6.95 1.61 16.33
CA PHE A 137 -7.65 2.11 15.16
C PHE A 137 -6.85 3.19 14.43
N PHE A 138 -6.36 4.22 15.11
CA PHE A 138 -5.56 5.27 14.47
C PHE A 138 -4.20 4.76 14.01
N TRP A 139 -3.61 3.82 14.71
CA TRP A 139 -2.38 3.16 14.24
C TRP A 139 -2.62 2.44 12.91
N ALA A 140 -3.65 1.61 12.82
CA ALA A 140 -4.04 0.96 11.57
C ALA A 140 -4.38 1.97 10.46
N ALA A 141 -5.14 3.03 10.77
CA ALA A 141 -5.53 4.07 9.84
C ALA A 141 -4.32 4.84 9.27
N THR A 142 -3.35 5.21 10.11
CA THR A 142 -2.12 5.88 9.66
C THR A 142 -1.26 4.98 8.78
N MET A 143 -1.13 3.68 9.12
CA MET A 143 -0.47 2.69 8.28
C MET A 143 -1.17 2.55 6.92
N LEU A 144 -2.51 2.51 6.91
CA LEU A 144 -3.33 2.42 5.70
C LEU A 144 -3.09 3.61 4.76
N VAL A 145 -3.07 4.83 5.30
CA VAL A 145 -2.74 6.04 4.53
C VAL A 145 -1.31 5.98 3.95
N GLY A 146 -0.36 5.51 4.75
CA GLY A 146 1.02 5.32 4.30
C GLY A 146 1.13 4.33 3.15
N LYS A 147 0.43 3.20 3.26
CA LYS A 147 0.40 2.16 2.22
C LYS A 147 -0.31 2.65 0.96
N LEU A 148 -1.44 3.34 1.09
CA LEU A 148 -2.14 3.95 -0.05
C LEU A 148 -1.24 4.90 -0.86
N ARG A 149 -0.43 5.73 -0.17
CA ARG A 149 0.54 6.63 -0.84
C ARG A 149 1.58 5.85 -1.63
N LYS A 150 2.07 4.73 -1.09
CA LYS A 150 3.03 3.86 -1.77
C LYS A 150 2.42 3.18 -2.98
N ILE A 151 1.21 2.61 -2.88
CA ILE A 151 0.49 1.98 -3.99
C ILE A 151 0.23 2.99 -5.11
N ARG A 152 -0.25 4.19 -4.78
CA ARG A 152 -0.43 5.26 -5.78
C ARG A 152 0.87 5.65 -6.48
N ARG A 153 2.01 5.53 -5.79
CA ARG A 153 3.32 5.73 -6.41
C ARG A 153 3.66 4.60 -7.40
N GLN A 154 3.34 3.35 -7.06
CA GLN A 154 3.51 2.20 -7.96
C GLN A 154 2.64 2.33 -9.22
N GLN A 155 1.36 2.69 -9.07
CA GLN A 155 0.47 2.94 -10.19
C GLN A 155 0.99 4.03 -11.14
N ARG A 156 1.58 5.10 -10.60
CA ARG A 156 2.19 6.14 -11.43
C ARG A 156 3.44 5.65 -12.17
N ALA A 157 4.15 4.68 -11.61
CA ALA A 157 5.32 4.09 -12.27
C ALA A 157 4.94 3.27 -13.51
N LEU A 158 3.73 2.71 -13.56
CA LEU A 158 3.19 2.02 -14.76
C LEU A 158 2.94 2.95 -15.96
N LEU A 159 2.88 4.27 -15.73
CA LEU A 159 2.73 5.25 -16.80
C LEU A 159 4.04 5.58 -17.54
N PHE A 160 5.19 5.12 -17.01
CA PHE A 160 6.47 5.30 -17.70
C PHE A 160 6.64 4.23 -18.78
N ASP A 161 7.15 4.65 -19.93
CA ASP A 161 7.63 3.71 -20.95
C ASP A 161 9.03 3.21 -20.56
N VAL A 162 9.08 2.05 -19.89
CA VAL A 162 10.33 1.47 -19.38
C VAL A 162 11.13 0.79 -20.50
N LEU A 163 10.44 0.31 -21.56
CA LEU A 163 11.02 -0.41 -22.68
C LEU A 163 10.60 0.25 -24.01
N PRO A 164 11.16 1.43 -24.35
CA PRO A 164 10.74 2.16 -25.55
C PRO A 164 11.09 1.38 -26.82
N SER A 165 10.23 1.50 -27.82
CA SER A 165 10.43 0.89 -29.14
C SER A 165 11.55 1.55 -29.94
N ASP A 166 11.89 2.81 -29.61
CA ASP A 166 12.93 3.60 -30.31
C ASP A 166 14.34 3.02 -30.16
N ILE A 167 14.62 2.29 -29.07
CA ILE A 167 15.91 1.62 -28.83
C ILE A 167 16.04 0.34 -29.68
N GLY A 168 14.92 -0.32 -29.98
CA GLY A 168 14.85 -1.51 -30.81
C GLY A 168 13.49 -2.19 -30.67
N GLU A 169 12.96 -2.69 -31.77
CA GLU A 169 11.71 -3.45 -31.78
C GLU A 169 11.87 -4.80 -31.07
N LYS A 170 13.04 -5.46 -31.25
CA LYS A 170 13.43 -6.70 -30.60
C LYS A 170 14.55 -6.44 -29.58
N ILE A 171 14.52 -7.18 -28.49
CA ILE A 171 15.54 -7.14 -27.43
C ILE A 171 16.53 -8.26 -27.68
N THR A 172 17.75 -7.89 -28.06
CA THR A 172 18.86 -8.79 -28.36
C THR A 172 20.03 -8.49 -27.41
N GLU A 173 21.00 -9.41 -27.33
CA GLU A 173 22.22 -9.21 -26.56
C GLU A 173 22.94 -7.87 -26.89
N LYS A 174 22.88 -7.44 -28.16
CA LYS A 174 23.57 -6.24 -28.64
C LYS A 174 22.96 -4.91 -28.22
N ASN A 175 21.65 -4.87 -27.97
CA ASN A 175 20.94 -3.65 -27.58
C ASN A 175 20.49 -3.64 -26.11
N LEU A 176 20.72 -4.75 -25.38
CA LEU A 176 20.33 -4.91 -23.99
C LEU A 176 20.92 -3.83 -23.08
N ASP A 177 22.22 -3.51 -23.27
CA ASP A 177 22.91 -2.49 -22.48
C ASP A 177 22.28 -1.10 -22.65
N LYS A 178 21.75 -0.78 -23.84
CA LYS A 178 21.06 0.48 -24.11
C LYS A 178 19.72 0.57 -23.35
N PHE A 179 19.00 -0.56 -23.22
CA PHE A 179 17.78 -0.60 -22.41
C PHE A 179 18.08 -0.41 -20.93
N LEU A 180 19.13 -1.05 -20.40
CA LEU A 180 19.55 -0.88 -19.01
C LEU A 180 20.01 0.56 -18.72
N GLU A 181 20.75 1.18 -19.66
CA GLU A 181 21.18 2.57 -19.55
C GLU A 181 19.97 3.50 -19.53
N TYR A 182 19.00 3.34 -20.44
CA TYR A 182 17.75 4.10 -20.45
C TYR A 182 16.95 3.96 -19.16
N ILE A 183 16.84 2.74 -18.63
CA ILE A 183 16.15 2.49 -17.35
C ILE A 183 16.86 3.21 -16.20
N SER A 184 18.20 3.27 -16.21
CA SER A 184 18.98 3.96 -15.19
C SER A 184 18.79 5.48 -15.17
N GLU A 185 18.41 6.08 -16.30
CA GLU A 185 18.12 7.50 -16.45
C GLU A 185 16.68 7.88 -16.02
N LEU A 186 15.82 6.88 -15.74
CA LEU A 186 14.46 7.14 -15.29
C LEU A 186 14.44 7.93 -13.97
N PRO A 187 13.42 8.76 -13.74
CA PRO A 187 13.30 9.51 -12.50
C PRO A 187 13.33 8.59 -11.26
N LYS A 188 13.99 9.03 -10.18
CA LYS A 188 14.07 8.29 -8.91
C LYS A 188 12.72 7.81 -8.36
N ASN A 189 11.62 8.43 -8.79
CA ASN A 189 10.26 8.01 -8.41
C ASN A 189 9.79 6.73 -9.13
N ALA A 190 10.36 6.41 -10.29
CA ALA A 190 10.10 5.17 -11.03
C ALA A 190 11.05 4.05 -10.60
N VAL A 191 12.29 4.42 -10.26
CA VAL A 191 13.30 3.49 -9.74
C VAL A 191 12.81 2.92 -8.39
N GLY A 192 12.81 1.59 -8.26
CA GLY A 192 12.26 0.89 -7.07
C GLY A 192 10.76 0.59 -7.16
N SER A 193 10.13 0.81 -8.32
CA SER A 193 8.81 0.25 -8.62
C SER A 193 8.91 -1.24 -8.97
N PHE A 194 7.80 -1.98 -8.77
CA PHE A 194 7.72 -3.39 -9.18
C PHE A 194 8.02 -3.54 -10.67
N LEU A 195 7.47 -2.66 -11.51
CA LEU A 195 7.69 -2.68 -12.96
C LEU A 195 9.17 -2.56 -13.32
N VAL A 196 9.83 -1.50 -12.87
CA VAL A 196 11.24 -1.25 -13.22
C VAL A 196 12.15 -2.34 -12.66
N THR A 197 11.93 -2.75 -11.42
CA THR A 197 12.72 -3.82 -10.79
C THR A 197 12.59 -5.14 -11.54
N ARG A 198 11.38 -5.47 -12.00
CA ARG A 198 11.09 -6.69 -12.74
C ARG A 198 11.68 -6.65 -14.16
N CYS A 199 11.56 -5.51 -14.86
CA CYS A 199 12.20 -5.33 -16.17
C CYS A 199 13.73 -5.46 -16.09
N VAL A 200 14.37 -4.82 -15.10
CA VAL A 200 15.83 -4.92 -14.91
C VAL A 200 16.25 -6.36 -14.64
N ARG A 201 15.60 -7.05 -13.70
CA ARG A 201 15.90 -8.45 -13.39
C ARG A 201 15.68 -9.37 -14.58
N GLY A 202 14.62 -9.15 -15.36
CA GLY A 202 14.36 -9.90 -16.58
C GLY A 202 15.45 -9.71 -17.63
N LEU A 203 15.87 -8.47 -17.87
CA LEU A 203 16.96 -8.14 -18.79
C LEU A 203 18.30 -8.72 -18.33
N GLU A 204 18.65 -8.59 -17.04
CA GLU A 204 19.86 -9.18 -16.47
C GLU A 204 19.87 -10.71 -16.56
N HIS A 205 18.74 -11.35 -16.29
CA HIS A 205 18.62 -12.81 -16.43
C HIS A 205 18.78 -13.25 -17.88
N PHE A 206 18.14 -12.54 -18.81
CA PHE A 206 18.28 -12.81 -20.24
C PHE A 206 19.72 -12.60 -20.71
N ARG A 207 20.45 -11.60 -20.19
CA ARG A 207 21.88 -11.38 -20.48
C ARG A 207 22.73 -12.61 -20.20
N VAL A 208 22.44 -13.31 -19.09
CA VAL A 208 23.21 -14.48 -18.64
C VAL A 208 22.77 -15.75 -19.34
N ARG A 209 21.46 -15.97 -19.46
CA ARG A 209 20.89 -17.23 -19.94
C ARG A 209 20.66 -17.25 -21.45
N LYS A 210 20.47 -16.09 -22.07
CA LYS A 210 20.18 -15.91 -23.51
C LYS A 210 18.96 -16.73 -23.98
N SER A 211 18.02 -17.00 -23.09
CA SER A 211 16.82 -17.79 -23.30
C SER A 211 15.58 -17.02 -22.81
N ALA A 212 14.65 -16.77 -23.71
CA ALA A 212 13.38 -16.13 -23.40
C ALA A 212 12.52 -17.02 -22.50
N ALA A 213 12.55 -18.34 -22.72
CA ALA A 213 11.80 -19.30 -21.91
C ALA A 213 12.27 -19.35 -20.46
N ASP A 214 13.60 -19.37 -20.23
CA ASP A 214 14.16 -19.34 -18.87
C ASP A 214 13.83 -18.01 -18.18
N THR A 215 13.86 -16.90 -18.93
CA THR A 215 13.50 -15.58 -18.42
C THR A 215 12.03 -15.50 -18.06
N ALA A 216 11.13 -16.10 -18.85
CA ALA A 216 9.71 -16.17 -18.54
C ALA A 216 9.46 -16.93 -17.23
N THR A 217 10.12 -18.09 -17.06
CA THR A 217 9.99 -18.90 -15.83
C THR A 217 10.47 -18.12 -14.60
N MET A 218 11.60 -17.41 -14.72
CA MET A 218 12.13 -16.59 -13.63
C MET A 218 11.18 -15.42 -13.29
N LEU A 219 10.61 -14.75 -14.28
CA LEU A 219 9.66 -13.64 -14.08
C LEU A 219 8.35 -14.12 -13.43
N SER A 220 7.85 -15.31 -13.81
CA SER A 220 6.69 -15.92 -13.15
C SER A 220 6.97 -16.19 -11.67
N SER A 221 8.11 -16.82 -11.36
CA SER A 221 8.52 -17.06 -9.98
C SER A 221 8.70 -15.74 -9.18
N GLN A 222 9.21 -14.70 -9.82
CA GLN A 222 9.33 -13.38 -9.18
C GLN A 222 7.94 -12.76 -8.92
N SER A 223 6.97 -12.97 -9.79
CA SER A 223 5.59 -12.53 -9.59
C SER A 223 4.96 -13.17 -8.35
N ASP A 224 5.15 -14.47 -8.18
CA ASP A 224 4.65 -15.20 -7.01
C ASP A 224 5.28 -14.69 -5.71
N LEU A 225 6.60 -14.40 -5.73
CA LEU A 225 7.30 -13.82 -4.59
C LEU A 225 6.80 -12.41 -4.25
N ASP A 226 6.56 -11.56 -5.26
CA ASP A 226 6.03 -10.21 -5.08
C ASP A 226 4.61 -10.27 -4.51
N ALA A 227 3.75 -11.16 -5.01
CA ALA A 227 2.40 -11.38 -4.51
C ALA A 227 2.41 -11.85 -3.05
N GLY A 228 3.25 -12.84 -2.71
CA GLY A 228 3.42 -13.30 -1.33
C GLY A 228 3.95 -12.22 -0.39
N SER A 229 4.85 -11.37 -0.85
CA SER A 229 5.35 -10.22 -0.08
C SER A 229 4.26 -9.17 0.17
N VAL A 230 3.40 -8.93 -0.81
CA VAL A 230 2.24 -8.04 -0.68
C VAL A 230 1.28 -8.61 0.36
N ASP A 231 0.88 -9.88 0.25
CA ASP A 231 -0.04 -10.52 1.20
C ASP A 231 0.51 -10.48 2.62
N SER A 232 1.79 -10.82 2.81
CA SER A 232 2.42 -10.76 4.14
C SER A 232 2.42 -9.36 4.74
N SER A 233 2.46 -8.31 3.92
CA SER A 233 2.41 -6.92 4.37
C SER A 233 1.05 -6.50 4.95
N TYR A 234 -0.03 -7.27 4.71
CA TYR A 234 -1.36 -7.05 5.29
C TYR A 234 -1.60 -7.78 6.61
N THR A 235 -0.70 -8.67 7.03
CA THR A 235 -0.84 -9.44 8.27
C THR A 235 -1.12 -8.55 9.49
N MET A 236 -0.40 -7.43 9.63
CA MET A 236 -0.63 -6.50 10.74
C MET A 236 -2.02 -5.85 10.71
N PHE A 237 -2.56 -5.55 9.53
CA PHE A 237 -3.92 -5.02 9.43
C PHE A 237 -4.95 -6.05 9.87
N HIS A 238 -4.77 -7.31 9.50
CA HIS A 238 -5.65 -8.39 9.96
C HIS A 238 -5.57 -8.58 11.48
N VAL A 239 -4.37 -8.44 12.06
CA VAL A 239 -4.21 -8.46 13.53
C VAL A 239 -5.01 -7.33 14.19
N PHE A 240 -4.97 -6.10 13.67
CA PHE A 240 -5.74 -4.99 14.23
C PHE A 240 -7.26 -5.19 14.08
N ILE A 241 -7.73 -5.63 12.89
CA ILE A 241 -9.14 -5.91 12.63
C ILE A 241 -9.69 -6.98 13.58
N TRP A 242 -8.86 -7.95 13.96
CA TRP A 242 -9.20 -9.00 14.90
C TRP A 242 -9.05 -8.58 16.37
N ALA A 243 -7.98 -7.85 16.70
CA ALA A 243 -7.67 -7.47 18.08
C ALA A 243 -8.66 -6.44 18.65
N ILE A 244 -9.11 -5.46 17.85
CA ILE A 244 -10.03 -4.42 18.28
C ILE A 244 -11.34 -5.02 18.82
N PRO A 245 -12.09 -5.90 18.12
CA PRO A 245 -13.29 -6.53 18.65
C PRO A 245 -13.05 -7.36 19.90
N ILE A 246 -11.91 -8.03 19.99
CA ILE A 246 -11.55 -8.83 21.19
C ILE A 246 -11.34 -7.93 22.39
N LEU A 247 -10.71 -6.77 22.20
CA LEU A 247 -10.57 -5.78 23.27
C LEU A 247 -11.94 -5.26 23.72
N GLY A 248 -12.86 -4.99 22.79
CA GLY A 248 -14.24 -4.61 23.10
C GLY A 248 -14.95 -5.68 23.94
N PHE A 249 -14.82 -6.94 23.54
CA PHE A 249 -15.35 -8.06 24.33
C PHE A 249 -14.72 -8.16 25.71
N LEU A 250 -13.41 -7.98 25.81
CA LEU A 250 -12.68 -7.95 27.09
C LEU A 250 -13.21 -6.82 28.00
N GLY A 251 -13.45 -5.63 27.41
CA GLY A 251 -14.06 -4.49 28.09
C GLY A 251 -15.43 -4.83 28.66
N THR A 252 -16.26 -5.56 27.90
CA THR A 252 -17.57 -6.05 28.36
C THR A 252 -17.42 -6.98 29.57
N VAL A 253 -16.53 -7.95 29.48
CA VAL A 253 -16.32 -8.93 30.57
C VAL A 253 -15.86 -8.23 31.86
N ILE A 254 -14.86 -7.34 31.75
CA ILE A 254 -14.34 -6.58 32.91
C ILE A 254 -15.42 -5.69 33.50
N GLY A 255 -16.16 -4.96 32.68
CA GLY A 255 -17.18 -4.01 33.12
C GLY A 255 -18.38 -4.71 33.80
N VAL A 256 -18.86 -5.81 33.23
CA VAL A 256 -19.93 -6.63 33.83
C VAL A 256 -19.46 -7.26 35.16
N SER A 257 -18.26 -7.84 35.19
CA SER A 257 -17.67 -8.41 36.40
C SER A 257 -17.55 -7.37 37.52
N SER A 258 -17.07 -6.19 37.19
CA SER A 258 -16.97 -5.07 38.15
C SER A 258 -18.32 -4.58 38.65
N ALA A 259 -19.33 -4.48 37.77
CA ALA A 259 -20.67 -4.08 38.13
C ALA A 259 -21.33 -5.09 39.12
N VAL A 260 -21.17 -6.39 38.84
CA VAL A 260 -21.71 -7.46 39.72
C VAL A 260 -20.98 -7.49 41.05
N GLY A 261 -19.65 -7.32 41.05
CA GLY A 261 -18.87 -7.25 42.30
C GLY A 261 -19.28 -6.09 43.19
N GLY A 262 -19.42 -4.88 42.61
CA GLY A 262 -19.86 -3.69 43.31
C GLY A 262 -21.27 -3.82 43.89
N PHE A 263 -22.16 -4.58 43.26
CA PHE A 263 -23.49 -4.89 43.77
C PHE A 263 -23.41 -5.75 45.04
N THR A 264 -22.61 -6.79 45.02
CA THR A 264 -22.42 -7.68 46.19
C THR A 264 -21.92 -6.92 47.41
N ASP A 265 -20.96 -6.00 47.20
CA ASP A 265 -20.42 -5.15 48.25
C ASP A 265 -21.48 -4.17 48.78
N THR A 266 -22.30 -3.59 47.92
CA THR A 266 -23.39 -2.70 48.32
C THR A 266 -24.47 -3.42 49.12
N LEU A 267 -24.86 -4.63 48.69
CA LEU A 267 -25.84 -5.46 49.45
C LEU A 267 -25.34 -5.86 50.81
N SER A 268 -24.04 -6.18 50.94
CA SER A 268 -23.47 -6.64 52.23
C SER A 268 -23.24 -5.51 53.22
N SER A 269 -23.06 -4.28 52.74
CA SER A 269 -22.72 -3.11 53.57
C SER A 269 -23.88 -2.13 53.83
N SER A 270 -25.02 -2.26 53.14
CA SER A 270 -26.10 -1.28 53.17
C SER A 270 -27.37 -1.84 53.81
N SER A 271 -27.81 -1.21 54.88
CA SER A 271 -29.13 -1.42 55.46
C SER A 271 -30.17 -0.36 55.07
N ASP A 272 -29.79 0.59 54.20
CA ASP A 272 -30.60 1.75 53.82
C ASP A 272 -31.01 1.72 52.33
N MET A 273 -32.26 2.03 52.08
CA MET A 273 -32.86 2.04 50.72
C MET A 273 -32.18 3.01 49.77
N GLU A 274 -31.62 4.12 50.25
CA GLU A 274 -30.95 5.13 49.42
C GLU A 274 -29.57 4.59 48.94
N SER A 275 -28.85 3.89 49.79
CA SER A 275 -27.60 3.22 49.39
C SER A 275 -27.82 2.13 48.34
N LEU A 276 -28.93 1.38 48.48
CA LEU A 276 -29.31 0.38 47.48
C LEU A 276 -29.62 1.00 46.12
N LYS A 277 -30.30 2.15 46.08
CA LYS A 277 -30.62 2.89 44.86
C LYS A 277 -29.35 3.43 44.16
N VAL A 278 -28.40 3.96 44.95
CA VAL A 278 -27.07 4.39 44.41
C VAL A 278 -26.30 3.22 43.85
N GLY A 279 -26.27 2.07 44.53
CA GLY A 279 -25.65 0.85 44.05
C GLY A 279 -26.26 0.35 42.74
N LEU A 280 -27.59 0.34 42.63
CA LEU A 280 -28.29 -0.05 41.40
C LEU A 280 -27.99 0.90 40.21
N LYS A 281 -27.91 2.21 40.49
CA LYS A 281 -27.50 3.20 39.47
C LYS A 281 -26.08 2.95 38.98
N SER A 282 -25.15 2.64 39.88
CA SER A 282 -23.75 2.34 39.54
C SER A 282 -23.64 1.09 38.66
N ILE A 283 -24.41 0.03 38.98
CA ILE A 283 -24.42 -1.22 38.20
C ILE A 283 -24.94 -0.98 36.78
N THR A 284 -26.11 -0.32 36.67
CA THR A 284 -26.72 -0.03 35.38
C THR A 284 -25.83 0.87 34.54
N GLY A 285 -25.16 1.86 35.13
CA GLY A 285 -24.15 2.70 34.50
C GLY A 285 -22.93 1.91 33.99
N GLY A 286 -22.37 1.04 34.85
CA GLY A 286 -21.23 0.17 34.48
C GLY A 286 -21.55 -0.81 33.35
N LEU A 287 -22.77 -1.39 33.39
CA LEU A 287 -23.25 -2.27 32.34
C LEU A 287 -23.40 -1.54 31.00
N GLY A 288 -23.96 -0.33 31.02
CA GLY A 288 -24.09 0.50 29.83
C GLY A 288 -22.72 0.82 29.19
N THR A 289 -21.75 1.21 30.02
CA THR A 289 -20.38 1.48 29.53
C THR A 289 -19.72 0.24 28.91
N SER A 290 -19.98 -0.95 29.47
CA SER A 290 -19.45 -2.20 28.95
C SER A 290 -19.97 -2.51 27.53
N PHE A 291 -21.24 -2.26 27.27
CA PHE A 291 -21.80 -2.43 25.92
C PHE A 291 -21.30 -1.35 24.94
N ASP A 292 -21.10 -0.13 25.44
CA ASP A 292 -20.57 0.98 24.63
C ASP A 292 -19.17 0.64 24.07
N THR A 293 -18.29 0.03 24.85
CA THR A 293 -16.93 -0.39 24.35
C THR A 293 -17.02 -1.40 23.22
N THR A 294 -17.86 -2.41 23.35
CA THR A 294 -18.01 -3.43 22.31
C THR A 294 -18.63 -2.84 21.03
N LEU A 295 -19.60 -1.92 21.17
CA LEU A 295 -20.18 -1.23 20.03
C LEU A 295 -19.14 -0.43 19.25
N VAL A 296 -18.30 0.33 19.96
CA VAL A 296 -17.21 1.12 19.35
C VAL A 296 -16.21 0.22 18.67
N ALA A 297 -15.77 -0.85 19.32
CA ALA A 297 -14.81 -1.80 18.78
C ALA A 297 -15.30 -2.44 17.47
N LEU A 298 -16.56 -2.90 17.44
CA LEU A 298 -17.15 -3.48 16.22
C LEU A 298 -17.27 -2.47 15.10
N ALA A 299 -17.71 -1.25 15.39
CA ALA A 299 -17.82 -0.18 14.40
C ALA A 299 -16.43 0.18 13.83
N MET A 300 -15.41 0.32 14.67
CA MET A 300 -14.04 0.62 14.25
C MET A 300 -13.45 -0.51 13.38
N ALA A 301 -13.63 -1.76 13.77
CA ALA A 301 -13.18 -2.91 12.99
C ALA A 301 -13.85 -2.95 11.61
N MET A 302 -15.15 -2.68 11.55
CA MET A 302 -15.89 -2.61 10.28
C MET A 302 -15.34 -1.48 9.38
N ILE A 303 -15.13 -0.28 9.92
CA ILE A 303 -14.57 0.88 9.19
C ILE A 303 -13.18 0.56 8.64
N LEU A 304 -12.36 -0.22 9.34
CA LEU A 304 -11.02 -0.63 8.87
C LEU A 304 -11.07 -1.73 7.81
N THR A 305 -12.00 -2.67 7.92
CA THR A 305 -12.05 -3.86 7.05
C THR A 305 -12.24 -3.48 5.59
N PHE A 306 -13.17 -2.57 5.28
CA PHE A 306 -13.44 -2.17 3.89
C PHE A 306 -12.24 -1.52 3.19
N PRO A 307 -11.59 -0.48 3.75
CA PRO A 307 -10.44 0.12 3.09
C PRO A 307 -9.23 -0.82 3.01
N VAL A 308 -9.02 -1.71 3.99
CA VAL A 308 -7.95 -2.70 3.95
C VAL A 308 -8.16 -3.67 2.80
N SER A 309 -9.36 -4.24 2.65
CA SER A 309 -9.68 -5.17 1.56
C SER A 309 -9.60 -4.47 0.18
N ALA A 310 -10.10 -3.24 0.08
CA ALA A 310 -10.00 -2.46 -1.15
C ALA A 310 -8.54 -2.19 -1.54
N LEU A 311 -7.69 -1.89 -0.55
CA LEU A 311 -6.29 -1.60 -0.78
C LEU A 311 -5.49 -2.84 -1.17
N GLN A 312 -5.79 -3.99 -0.55
CA GLN A 312 -5.21 -5.29 -0.91
C GLN A 312 -5.53 -5.66 -2.35
N LYS A 313 -6.79 -5.46 -2.76
CA LYS A 313 -7.19 -5.65 -4.16
C LYS A 313 -6.44 -4.73 -5.11
N LEU A 314 -6.39 -3.42 -4.82
CA LEU A 314 -5.66 -2.44 -5.65
C LEU A 314 -4.17 -2.79 -5.81
N GLU A 315 -3.53 -3.33 -4.78
CA GLU A 315 -2.13 -3.72 -4.84
C GLU A 315 -1.94 -5.01 -5.65
N GLY A 316 -2.86 -5.96 -5.53
CA GLY A 316 -2.90 -7.15 -6.39
C GLY A 316 -3.08 -6.79 -7.88
N ASP A 317 -3.99 -5.85 -8.17
CA ASP A 317 -4.21 -5.35 -9.54
C ASP A 317 -2.92 -4.72 -10.11
N VAL A 318 -2.15 -3.97 -9.30
CA VAL A 318 -0.84 -3.41 -9.71
C VAL A 318 0.15 -4.51 -10.09
N ILE A 319 0.21 -5.61 -9.33
CA ILE A 319 1.09 -6.74 -9.67
C ILE A 319 0.65 -7.38 -10.99
N GLY A 320 -0.65 -7.60 -11.18
CA GLY A 320 -1.20 -8.11 -12.44
C GLY A 320 -0.89 -7.21 -13.64
N ASP A 321 -0.99 -5.87 -13.47
CA ASP A 321 -0.63 -4.90 -14.50
C ASP A 321 0.87 -4.97 -14.85
N VAL A 322 1.73 -5.21 -13.86
CA VAL A 322 3.18 -5.39 -14.08
C VAL A 322 3.44 -6.70 -14.83
N ASP A 323 2.70 -7.78 -14.53
CA ASP A 323 2.81 -9.06 -15.23
C ASP A 323 2.38 -8.93 -16.69
N GLU A 324 1.23 -8.27 -16.94
CA GLU A 324 0.76 -7.99 -18.30
C GLU A 324 1.82 -7.20 -19.10
N TYR A 325 2.36 -6.13 -18.48
CA TYR A 325 3.39 -5.31 -19.12
C TYR A 325 4.65 -6.12 -19.43
N THR A 326 5.16 -6.90 -18.50
CA THR A 326 6.40 -7.68 -18.71
C THR A 326 6.19 -8.78 -19.74
N ASN A 327 5.02 -9.41 -19.78
CA ASN A 327 4.69 -10.41 -20.80
C ASN A 327 4.59 -9.80 -22.20
N GLU A 328 3.91 -8.66 -22.33
CA GLU A 328 3.66 -8.04 -23.64
C GLU A 328 4.87 -7.28 -24.19
N TYR A 329 5.57 -6.53 -23.35
CA TYR A 329 6.62 -5.60 -23.80
C TYR A 329 8.05 -6.10 -23.54
N LEU A 330 8.26 -7.04 -22.62
CA LEU A 330 9.57 -7.64 -22.40
C LEU A 330 9.66 -9.01 -23.08
N LEU A 331 8.86 -10.01 -22.67
CA LEU A 331 9.02 -11.39 -23.10
C LEU A 331 8.78 -11.58 -24.59
N ARG A 332 7.75 -10.94 -25.15
CA ARG A 332 7.47 -11.03 -26.61
C ARG A 332 8.53 -10.41 -27.51
N ARG A 333 9.35 -9.51 -26.94
CA ARG A 333 10.42 -8.82 -27.68
C ARG A 333 11.80 -9.45 -27.48
N LEU A 334 11.94 -10.41 -26.55
CA LEU A 334 13.17 -11.16 -26.36
C LEU A 334 13.40 -12.09 -27.56
N GLU A 335 14.58 -12.02 -28.14
CA GLU A 335 15.00 -12.89 -29.26
C GLU A 335 16.11 -13.81 -28.79
N ASP A 336 15.83 -15.13 -28.79
CA ASP A 336 16.79 -16.15 -28.39
C ASP A 336 18.01 -16.16 -29.33
N GLY A 337 19.20 -16.03 -28.76
CA GLY A 337 20.45 -16.04 -29.54
C GLY A 337 20.75 -17.36 -30.27
N ARG A 338 20.02 -18.44 -29.93
CA ARG A 338 20.18 -19.77 -30.55
C ARG A 338 19.57 -19.87 -31.95
N ASN A 339 18.48 -19.17 -32.22
CA ASN A 339 17.78 -19.26 -33.52
C ASN A 339 18.50 -18.51 -34.65
N THR A 340 19.51 -17.69 -34.35
CA THR A 340 20.26 -16.92 -35.36
C THR A 340 21.34 -17.74 -36.03
N GLU A 341 21.80 -18.82 -35.43
CA GLU A 341 22.84 -19.71 -36.02
C GLU A 341 22.22 -20.81 -36.91
N GLU A 342 21.02 -21.30 -36.61
CA GLU A 342 20.35 -22.35 -37.40
C GLU A 342 19.84 -21.86 -38.79
N HIS A 343 19.58 -20.55 -38.95
CA HIS A 343 19.21 -19.99 -40.26
C HIS A 343 20.39 -19.54 -41.13
N ARG A 344 21.64 -19.75 -40.64
CA ARG A 344 22.88 -19.45 -41.41
C ARG A 344 23.58 -20.70 -41.97
N MET A 345 23.08 -21.90 -41.67
CA MET A 345 23.56 -23.14 -42.32
C MET A 345 22.56 -23.56 -43.40
#